data_dc59871f027616b9cb39398bad8e8042
#
_entry.id   dc59871f027616b9cb39398bad8e8042
#
_cell.length_a   1.000
_cell.length_b   1.000
_cell.length_c   1.000
_cell.angle_alpha   90.00
_cell.angle_beta   90.00
_cell.angle_gamma   90.00
#
_symmetry.space_group_name_H-M   'P 1'
#
loop_
_entity.id
_entity.type
_entity.pdbx_description
1 polymer ?
#
loop_
_entity_poly.entity_id
_entity_poly.type
_entity_poly.pdbx_seq_one_letter_code
_entity_poly.pdbx_strand_id
1 'polypeptide(L)'
;MGQEYYRRRLRANKMRRLIASRRVAIRNFRILIRMFLIVAIAIFGLKVLKLSGWYLNQDLLAVADSRVIRIEGNVITPKYKIVDLVRQVELPNVQIFRLDTTEIEKNLLKLQPIKKVYIRRLWHPARINIIIEERTPVFLITPALNAEPISAITTDGVFIDREYMPISPKFHTYKIITYGVRGDDYEKWNKSRVDEILRLTKAIETYGGQRVEYIDLRNPNDVYIKLEKFLIRFGEINDTALKRAKWVATILPEAEKFKQKIKYIDLRWDDAHYIKLDESLPKAAPVAPKQDEKEDDEIEP
;
A
#
# COMPACT_ATOMS: atom_id res chain seq x y z
N MET A 1 -38.16 98.74 -20.62
CA MET A 1 -37.38 97.53 -21.09
C MET A 1 -36.44 96.92 -20.05
N GLY A 2 -35.85 97.60 -19.10
CA GLY A 2 -34.83 97.03 -18.20
C GLY A 2 -35.33 96.05 -17.13
N GLN A 3 -36.58 96.24 -16.62
CA GLN A 3 -37.06 95.41 -15.52
C GLN A 3 -37.44 93.96 -15.92
N GLU A 4 -37.92 93.75 -17.12
CA GLU A 4 -38.31 92.43 -17.64
C GLU A 4 -37.06 91.56 -17.96
N TYR A 5 -36.03 92.20 -18.51
CA TYR A 5 -34.72 91.54 -18.76
C TYR A 5 -34.08 91.12 -17.43
N TYR A 6 -34.13 91.93 -16.40
CA TYR A 6 -33.57 91.60 -15.09
C TYR A 6 -34.29 90.44 -14.45
N ARG A 7 -35.67 90.46 -14.52
CA ARG A 7 -36.49 89.31 -13.99
C ARG A 7 -36.23 88.00 -14.75
N ARG A 8 -36.04 88.04 -16.07
CA ARG A 8 -35.70 86.83 -16.85
C ARG A 8 -34.32 86.27 -16.48
N ARG A 9 -33.35 87.13 -16.27
CA ARG A 9 -32.01 86.78 -15.82
C ARG A 9 -31.99 86.17 -14.43
N LEU A 10 -32.76 86.69 -13.53
CA LEU A 10 -32.91 86.13 -12.15
C LEU A 10 -33.55 84.71 -12.19
N ARG A 11 -34.63 84.54 -13.01
CA ARG A 11 -35.28 83.25 -13.21
C ARG A 11 -34.33 82.23 -13.83
N ALA A 12 -33.57 82.58 -14.84
CA ALA A 12 -32.57 81.73 -15.45
C ALA A 12 -31.48 81.30 -14.49
N ASN A 13 -30.98 82.25 -13.66
CA ASN A 13 -30.00 81.93 -12.64
C ASN A 13 -30.54 81.02 -11.53
N LYS A 14 -31.76 81.20 -11.11
CA LYS A 14 -32.44 80.35 -10.16
C LYS A 14 -32.64 78.95 -10.70
N MET A 15 -33.06 78.82 -11.97
CA MET A 15 -33.16 77.51 -12.64
C MET A 15 -31.83 76.80 -12.81
N ARG A 16 -30.75 77.51 -13.17
CA ARG A 16 -29.38 76.94 -13.25
C ARG A 16 -28.95 76.43 -11.92
N ARG A 17 -29.17 77.15 -10.81
CA ARG A 17 -28.86 76.72 -9.45
C ARG A 17 -29.62 75.46 -9.05
N LEU A 18 -30.96 75.42 -9.37
CA LEU A 18 -31.77 74.25 -9.08
C LEU A 18 -31.31 72.98 -9.89
N ILE A 19 -30.96 73.17 -11.15
CA ILE A 19 -30.45 72.09 -11.97
C ILE A 19 -29.08 71.61 -11.44
N ALA A 20 -28.19 72.53 -11.07
CA ALA A 20 -26.90 72.19 -10.48
C ALA A 20 -27.04 71.43 -9.15
N SER A 21 -27.91 71.92 -8.22
CA SER A 21 -28.19 71.24 -6.97
C SER A 21 -28.79 69.85 -7.16
N ARG A 22 -29.71 69.68 -8.11
CA ARG A 22 -30.25 68.35 -8.46
C ARG A 22 -29.16 67.38 -9.00
N ARG A 23 -28.25 67.87 -9.82
CA ARG A 23 -27.13 67.05 -10.34
C ARG A 23 -26.22 66.63 -9.20
N VAL A 24 -25.89 67.49 -8.27
CA VAL A 24 -25.10 67.20 -7.08
C VAL A 24 -25.83 66.19 -6.19
N ALA A 25 -27.12 66.40 -5.94
CA ALA A 25 -27.95 65.49 -5.15
C ALA A 25 -28.01 64.09 -5.76
N ILE A 26 -28.23 63.98 -7.10
CA ILE A 26 -28.23 62.68 -7.80
C ILE A 26 -26.84 62.03 -7.72
N ARG A 27 -25.77 62.77 -7.86
CA ARG A 27 -24.40 62.25 -7.73
C ARG A 27 -24.15 61.73 -6.34
N ASN A 28 -24.48 62.51 -5.30
CA ASN A 28 -24.32 62.10 -3.91
C ASN A 28 -25.22 60.90 -3.56
N PHE A 29 -26.45 60.85 -4.08
CA PHE A 29 -27.34 59.68 -3.92
C PHE A 29 -26.77 58.43 -4.55
N ARG A 30 -26.17 58.51 -5.74
CA ARG A 30 -25.45 57.37 -6.37
C ARG A 30 -24.25 56.90 -5.56
N ILE A 31 -23.52 57.83 -4.96
CA ILE A 31 -22.37 57.50 -4.07
C ILE A 31 -22.91 56.79 -2.83
N LEU A 32 -23.95 57.28 -2.19
CA LEU A 32 -24.57 56.64 -1.03
C LEU A 32 -25.10 55.25 -1.33
N ILE A 33 -25.73 55.03 -2.47
CA ILE A 33 -26.18 53.68 -2.90
C ILE A 33 -24.98 52.76 -3.06
N ARG A 34 -23.88 53.23 -3.68
CA ARG A 34 -22.68 52.41 -3.85
C ARG A 34 -22.07 52.05 -2.50
N MET A 35 -21.95 53.00 -1.59
CA MET A 35 -21.46 52.76 -0.25
C MET A 35 -22.34 51.77 0.52
N PHE A 36 -23.66 51.93 0.44
CA PHE A 36 -24.60 50.98 1.04
C PHE A 36 -24.47 49.58 0.48
N LEU A 37 -24.36 49.44 -0.86
CA LEU A 37 -24.12 48.16 -1.52
C LEU A 37 -22.82 47.49 -1.05
N ILE A 38 -21.71 48.24 -0.94
CA ILE A 38 -20.46 47.74 -0.45
C ILE A 38 -20.58 47.21 0.97
N VAL A 39 -21.21 47.99 1.86
CA VAL A 39 -21.44 47.58 3.25
C VAL A 39 -22.37 46.37 3.34
N ALA A 40 -23.45 46.34 2.53
CA ALA A 40 -24.36 45.20 2.48
C ALA A 40 -23.64 43.92 2.01
N ILE A 41 -22.80 44.01 0.97
CA ILE A 41 -21.96 42.89 0.49
C ILE A 41 -20.98 42.43 1.55
N ALA A 42 -20.32 43.35 2.25
CA ALA A 42 -19.40 43.03 3.34
C ALA A 42 -20.12 42.28 4.48
N ILE A 43 -21.29 42.77 4.92
CA ILE A 43 -22.08 42.11 5.96
C ILE A 43 -22.57 40.74 5.50
N PHE A 44 -23.03 40.62 4.26
CA PHE A 44 -23.42 39.33 3.68
C PHE A 44 -22.25 38.36 3.65
N GLY A 45 -21.07 38.79 3.18
CA GLY A 45 -19.84 37.99 3.18
C GLY A 45 -19.47 37.49 4.57
N LEU A 46 -19.53 38.36 5.59
CA LEU A 46 -19.27 37.97 6.98
C LEU A 46 -20.29 36.94 7.51
N LYS A 47 -21.56 37.05 7.14
CA LYS A 47 -22.58 36.05 7.50
C LYS A 47 -22.36 34.72 6.80
N VAL A 48 -22.01 34.74 5.52
CA VAL A 48 -21.67 33.50 4.77
C VAL A 48 -20.48 32.80 5.41
N LEU A 49 -19.42 33.51 5.82
CA LEU A 49 -18.24 32.92 6.49
C LEU A 49 -18.53 32.30 7.87
N LYS A 50 -19.65 32.69 8.51
CA LYS A 50 -20.10 32.15 9.80
C LYS A 50 -21.07 30.97 9.68
N LEU A 51 -21.43 30.53 8.47
CA LEU A 51 -22.30 29.36 8.28
C LEU A 51 -21.67 28.12 8.89
N SER A 52 -22.45 27.29 9.56
CA SER A 52 -22.02 26.03 10.17
C SER A 52 -21.40 25.05 9.16
N GLY A 53 -21.82 25.15 7.89
CA GLY A 53 -21.29 24.32 6.81
C GLY A 53 -19.79 24.46 6.50
N TRP A 54 -19.12 25.50 7.02
CA TRP A 54 -17.66 25.69 6.92
C TRP A 54 -16.88 25.04 8.03
N TYR A 55 -17.54 24.62 9.11
CA TYR A 55 -16.91 24.02 10.28
C TYR A 55 -17.08 22.51 10.25
N LEU A 56 -16.02 21.80 10.63
CA LEU A 56 -16.03 20.35 10.70
C LEU A 56 -16.88 19.93 11.94
N ASN A 57 -17.85 19.05 11.71
CA ASN A 57 -18.61 18.48 12.83
C ASN A 57 -17.76 17.40 13.51
N GLN A 58 -17.24 17.72 14.69
CA GLN A 58 -16.31 16.85 15.44
C GLN A 58 -17.00 15.57 15.94
N ASP A 59 -18.29 15.59 16.26
CA ASP A 59 -19.02 14.43 16.73
C ASP A 59 -19.08 13.32 15.66
N LEU A 60 -19.14 13.71 14.39
CA LEU A 60 -19.18 12.78 13.26
C LEU A 60 -17.79 12.26 12.84
N LEU A 61 -16.69 12.81 13.36
CA LEU A 61 -15.35 12.26 13.17
C LEU A 61 -15.19 10.88 13.84
N ALA A 62 -16.05 10.57 14.80
CA ALA A 62 -16.05 9.29 15.50
C ALA A 62 -16.52 8.11 14.64
N VAL A 63 -17.14 8.37 13.51
CA VAL A 63 -17.76 7.32 12.67
C VAL A 63 -17.00 7.21 11.36
N ALA A 64 -16.42 6.05 11.10
CA ALA A 64 -15.80 5.76 9.81
C ALA A 64 -16.84 5.86 8.69
N ASP A 65 -16.43 6.43 7.55
CA ASP A 65 -17.30 6.69 6.39
C ASP A 65 -18.53 7.56 6.71
N SER A 66 -18.42 8.41 7.73
CA SER A 66 -19.43 9.42 8.00
C SER A 66 -19.47 10.47 6.87
N ARG A 67 -20.50 11.33 6.91
CA ARG A 67 -20.58 12.46 5.96
C ARG A 67 -19.42 13.46 6.10
N VAL A 68 -18.62 13.36 7.16
CA VAL A 68 -17.54 14.31 7.51
C VAL A 68 -16.17 13.76 7.17
N ILE A 69 -15.96 12.44 7.27
CA ILE A 69 -14.70 11.77 6.99
C ILE A 69 -14.90 10.65 5.97
N ARG A 70 -14.11 10.66 4.92
CA ARG A 70 -14.03 9.59 3.93
C ARG A 70 -12.62 9.06 3.88
N ILE A 71 -12.46 7.74 3.88
CA ILE A 71 -11.17 7.06 3.87
C ILE A 71 -11.10 6.21 2.62
N GLU A 72 -10.05 6.41 1.82
CA GLU A 72 -9.82 5.71 0.56
C GLU A 72 -8.39 5.14 0.51
N GLY A 73 -8.22 3.99 -0.15
CA GLY A 73 -6.91 3.38 -0.40
C GLY A 73 -6.42 2.44 0.71
N ASN A 74 -7.16 2.29 1.80
CA ASN A 74 -6.85 1.35 2.87
C ASN A 74 -7.30 -0.07 2.49
N VAL A 75 -6.35 -1.01 2.44
CA VAL A 75 -6.58 -2.43 2.16
C VAL A 75 -6.08 -3.29 3.33
N ILE A 76 -4.93 -2.92 3.90
CA ILE A 76 -4.29 -3.58 5.04
C ILE A 76 -4.74 -2.93 6.34
N THR A 77 -4.77 -1.60 6.37
CA THR A 77 -5.08 -0.85 7.59
C THR A 77 -6.59 -0.78 7.81
N PRO A 78 -7.11 -1.29 8.94
CA PRO A 78 -8.53 -1.19 9.25
C PRO A 78 -8.97 0.28 9.44
N LYS A 79 -10.13 0.64 8.92
CA LYS A 79 -10.66 2.02 8.99
C LYS A 79 -10.78 2.55 10.42
N TYR A 80 -11.14 1.69 11.38
CA TYR A 80 -11.28 2.11 12.77
C TYR A 80 -9.97 2.64 13.36
N LYS A 81 -8.81 2.02 13.04
CA LYS A 81 -7.50 2.50 13.50
C LYS A 81 -7.18 3.89 12.96
N ILE A 82 -7.55 4.16 11.71
CA ILE A 82 -7.36 5.47 11.08
C ILE A 82 -8.23 6.51 11.79
N VAL A 83 -9.50 6.19 12.02
CA VAL A 83 -10.45 7.07 12.72
C VAL A 83 -10.00 7.36 14.14
N ASP A 84 -9.55 6.34 14.88
CA ASP A 84 -9.08 6.51 16.26
C ASP A 84 -7.87 7.46 16.35
N LEU A 85 -6.94 7.37 15.39
CA LEU A 85 -5.82 8.31 15.34
C LEU A 85 -6.24 9.73 14.97
N VAL A 86 -7.21 9.88 14.07
CA VAL A 86 -7.77 11.20 13.73
C VAL A 86 -8.45 11.83 14.94
N ARG A 87 -9.16 11.05 15.74
CA ARG A 87 -9.84 11.51 16.97
C ARG A 87 -8.88 11.93 18.09
N GLN A 88 -7.69 11.30 18.13
CA GLN A 88 -6.66 11.67 19.13
C GLN A 88 -6.05 13.05 18.86
N VAL A 89 -6.24 13.59 17.67
CA VAL A 89 -5.79 14.94 17.32
C VAL A 89 -6.86 15.94 17.76
N GLU A 90 -6.53 16.85 18.67
CA GLU A 90 -7.39 17.96 19.04
C GLU A 90 -7.49 18.96 17.88
N LEU A 91 -8.57 18.84 17.09
CA LEU A 91 -8.78 19.73 15.96
C LEU A 91 -9.39 21.06 16.44
N PRO A 92 -8.79 22.21 16.10
CA PRO A 92 -9.35 23.50 16.45
C PRO A 92 -10.69 23.73 15.71
N ASN A 93 -11.65 24.38 16.38
CA ASN A 93 -12.92 24.75 15.76
C ASN A 93 -12.74 25.96 14.84
N VAL A 94 -12.13 25.75 13.70
CA VAL A 94 -11.88 26.74 12.65
C VAL A 94 -12.57 26.34 11.36
N GLN A 95 -12.70 27.27 10.42
CA GLN A 95 -13.21 26.95 9.10
C GLN A 95 -12.28 25.94 8.41
N ILE A 96 -12.86 25.00 7.68
CA ILE A 96 -12.15 23.85 7.05
C ILE A 96 -10.95 24.27 6.18
N PHE A 97 -11.00 25.41 5.53
CA PHE A 97 -9.89 25.93 4.71
C PHE A 97 -8.71 26.46 5.53
N ARG A 98 -8.90 26.73 6.84
CA ARG A 98 -7.85 27.12 7.78
C ARG A 98 -7.34 25.95 8.63
N LEU A 99 -8.02 24.80 8.57
CA LEU A 99 -7.66 23.63 9.35
C LEU A 99 -6.29 23.12 8.91
N ASP A 100 -5.36 23.01 9.84
CA ASP A 100 -4.08 22.33 9.61
C ASP A 100 -4.27 20.82 9.78
N THR A 101 -3.87 20.06 8.77
CA THR A 101 -3.98 18.59 8.73
C THR A 101 -2.64 17.89 8.95
N THR A 102 -1.57 18.65 9.16
CA THR A 102 -0.20 18.12 9.26
C THR A 102 -0.04 17.14 10.43
N GLU A 103 -0.70 17.41 11.55
CA GLU A 103 -0.65 16.53 12.72
C GLU A 103 -1.38 15.21 12.47
N ILE A 104 -2.51 15.25 11.78
CA ILE A 104 -3.23 14.03 11.34
C ILE A 104 -2.32 13.20 10.42
N GLU A 105 -1.69 13.82 9.43
CA GLU A 105 -0.77 13.13 8.52
C GLU A 105 0.38 12.46 9.27
N LYS A 106 1.04 13.19 10.20
CA LYS A 106 2.13 12.66 11.02
C LYS A 106 1.70 11.46 11.86
N ASN A 107 0.51 11.51 12.45
CA ASN A 107 0.02 10.41 13.28
C ASN A 107 -0.34 9.18 12.41
N LEU A 108 -0.95 9.37 11.26
CA LEU A 108 -1.28 8.27 10.35
C LEU A 108 -0.02 7.61 9.76
N LEU A 109 1.05 8.39 9.49
CA LEU A 109 2.33 7.86 9.02
C LEU A 109 3.08 7.00 10.05
N LYS A 110 2.67 7.01 11.33
CA LYS A 110 3.20 6.08 12.35
C LYS A 110 2.70 4.65 12.16
N LEU A 111 1.58 4.45 11.45
CA LEU A 111 1.07 3.12 11.15
C LEU A 111 1.97 2.43 10.12
N GLN A 112 2.50 1.26 10.47
CA GLN A 112 3.47 0.50 9.66
C GLN A 112 3.02 0.27 8.21
N PRO A 113 1.74 -0.10 7.93
CA PRO A 113 1.32 -0.33 6.55
C PRO A 113 1.24 0.94 5.70
N ILE A 114 1.19 2.12 6.31
CA ILE A 114 0.97 3.37 5.58
C ILE A 114 2.29 3.93 5.06
N LYS A 115 2.36 4.17 3.74
CA LYS A 115 3.52 4.77 3.07
C LYS A 115 3.37 6.27 2.89
N LYS A 116 2.17 6.71 2.47
CA LYS A 116 1.85 8.13 2.28
C LYS A 116 0.39 8.41 2.62
N VAL A 117 0.14 9.62 3.05
CA VAL A 117 -1.20 10.12 3.37
C VAL A 117 -1.40 11.43 2.63
N TYR A 118 -2.58 11.59 2.03
CA TYR A 118 -3.01 12.83 1.41
C TYR A 118 -4.36 13.22 1.99
N ILE A 119 -4.46 14.40 2.62
CA ILE A 119 -5.69 14.88 3.22
C ILE A 119 -6.25 16.01 2.38
N ARG A 120 -7.42 15.78 1.77
CA ARG A 120 -8.17 16.78 1.03
C ARG A 120 -9.26 17.38 1.90
N ARG A 121 -9.28 18.70 2.00
CA ARG A 121 -10.31 19.47 2.69
C ARG A 121 -11.37 19.89 1.68
N LEU A 122 -12.63 19.50 1.91
CA LEU A 122 -13.78 19.86 1.09
C LEU A 122 -14.57 20.94 1.82
N TRP A 123 -14.92 22.02 1.15
CA TRP A 123 -15.29 23.25 1.81
C TRP A 123 -16.74 23.31 2.30
N HIS A 124 -17.69 22.88 1.48
CA HIS A 124 -19.11 23.03 1.85
C HIS A 124 -19.95 21.84 1.35
N PRO A 125 -20.52 21.04 2.25
CA PRO A 125 -20.28 21.02 3.69
C PRO A 125 -18.84 20.60 4.02
N ALA A 126 -18.30 21.11 5.14
CA ALA A 126 -16.94 20.81 5.58
C ALA A 126 -16.73 19.30 5.75
N ARG A 127 -15.74 18.75 5.04
CA ARG A 127 -15.40 17.32 5.04
C ARG A 127 -13.92 17.14 4.88
N ILE A 128 -13.41 16.00 5.38
CA ILE A 128 -12.03 15.54 5.17
C ILE A 128 -12.09 14.26 4.35
N ASN A 129 -11.32 14.21 3.26
CA ASN A 129 -11.07 13.00 2.51
C ASN A 129 -9.61 12.58 2.74
N ILE A 130 -9.39 11.44 3.39
CA ILE A 130 -8.10 10.85 3.70
C ILE A 130 -7.82 9.80 2.64
N ILE A 131 -6.82 10.06 1.80
CA ILE A 131 -6.36 9.14 0.76
C ILE A 131 -5.05 8.52 1.24
N ILE A 132 -5.02 7.21 1.36
CA ILE A 132 -3.90 6.45 1.88
C ILE A 132 -3.24 5.68 0.76
N GLU A 133 -1.92 5.77 0.67
CA GLU A 133 -1.08 4.88 -0.11
C GLU A 133 -0.42 3.91 0.85
N GLU A 134 -0.82 2.64 0.81
CA GLU A 134 -0.23 1.60 1.66
C GLU A 134 1.03 1.01 1.02
N ARG A 135 1.90 0.44 1.87
CA ARG A 135 3.09 -0.30 1.46
C ARG A 135 2.67 -1.63 0.85
N THR A 136 3.46 -2.13 -0.07
CA THR A 136 3.20 -3.42 -0.72
C THR A 136 3.92 -4.53 0.04
N PRO A 137 3.22 -5.43 0.75
CA PRO A 137 3.82 -6.59 1.37
C PRO A 137 4.29 -7.57 0.29
N VAL A 138 5.45 -8.19 0.49
CA VAL A 138 6.03 -9.17 -0.43
C VAL A 138 6.36 -10.49 0.25
N PHE A 139 6.67 -10.46 1.55
CA PHE A 139 6.94 -11.66 2.32
C PHE A 139 5.98 -11.79 3.49
N LEU A 140 5.48 -13.01 3.71
CA LEU A 140 4.72 -13.40 4.90
C LEU A 140 5.63 -14.26 5.77
N ILE A 141 5.88 -13.84 6.99
CA ILE A 141 6.75 -14.54 7.92
C ILE A 141 5.93 -15.53 8.73
N THR A 142 6.35 -16.79 8.73
CA THR A 142 5.75 -17.88 9.51
C THR A 142 6.80 -18.63 10.31
N PRO A 143 6.51 -19.05 11.56
CA PRO A 143 7.46 -19.82 12.35
C PRO A 143 7.58 -21.29 11.87
N ALA A 144 6.55 -21.80 11.20
CA ALA A 144 6.49 -23.16 10.68
C ALA A 144 5.62 -23.22 9.41
N LEU A 145 5.77 -24.32 8.65
CA LEU A 145 5.08 -24.51 7.37
C LEU A 145 3.55 -24.38 7.47
N ASN A 146 2.96 -24.98 8.52
CA ASN A 146 1.52 -25.01 8.74
C ASN A 146 1.03 -23.96 9.75
N ALA A 147 1.90 -23.04 10.16
CA ALA A 147 1.52 -21.96 11.06
C ALA A 147 0.94 -20.77 10.27
N GLU A 148 0.07 -20.02 10.95
CA GLU A 148 -0.39 -18.75 10.43
C GLU A 148 0.75 -17.73 10.36
N PRO A 149 0.72 -16.81 9.37
CA PRO A 149 1.67 -15.72 9.32
C PRO A 149 1.62 -14.86 10.59
N ILE A 150 2.78 -14.56 11.14
CA ILE A 150 2.93 -13.71 12.33
C ILE A 150 3.23 -12.26 11.98
N SER A 151 3.75 -12.01 10.77
CA SER A 151 4.08 -10.68 10.29
C SER A 151 4.23 -10.67 8.77
N ALA A 152 4.37 -9.48 8.19
CA ALA A 152 4.73 -9.31 6.80
C ALA A 152 5.87 -8.31 6.63
N ILE A 153 6.60 -8.44 5.54
CA ILE A 153 7.65 -7.50 5.16
C ILE A 153 7.30 -6.90 3.80
N THR A 154 7.46 -5.61 3.71
CA THR A 154 7.12 -4.84 2.51
C THR A 154 8.30 -4.69 1.56
N THR A 155 8.05 -4.27 0.32
CA THR A 155 9.09 -4.01 -0.70
C THR A 155 10.16 -3.01 -0.27
N ASP A 156 9.84 -2.11 0.65
CA ASP A 156 10.75 -1.10 1.19
C ASP A 156 11.42 -1.52 2.51
N GLY A 157 11.23 -2.78 2.92
CA GLY A 157 11.88 -3.36 4.10
C GLY A 157 11.18 -3.00 5.42
N VAL A 158 9.95 -2.49 5.36
CA VAL A 158 9.20 -2.19 6.58
C VAL A 158 8.49 -3.44 7.07
N PHE A 159 8.66 -3.72 8.34
CA PHE A 159 7.97 -4.78 9.05
C PHE A 159 6.52 -4.37 9.36
N ILE A 160 5.56 -5.27 9.09
CA ILE A 160 4.14 -5.13 9.42
C ILE A 160 3.78 -6.17 10.46
N ASP A 161 3.27 -5.72 11.57
CA ASP A 161 2.97 -6.51 12.75
C ASP A 161 1.77 -7.45 12.57
N ARG A 162 1.64 -8.43 13.46
CA ARG A 162 0.56 -9.41 13.48
C ARG A 162 -0.83 -8.77 13.55
N GLU A 163 -0.95 -7.61 14.15
CA GLU A 163 -2.23 -6.90 14.30
C GLU A 163 -2.89 -6.49 12.96
N TYR A 164 -2.12 -6.54 11.84
CA TYR A 164 -2.61 -6.27 10.49
C TYR A 164 -2.86 -7.56 9.68
N MET A 165 -2.75 -8.73 10.31
CA MET A 165 -3.03 -10.00 9.65
C MET A 165 -4.53 -10.35 9.71
N PRO A 166 -5.05 -11.10 8.73
CA PRO A 166 -4.36 -11.59 7.52
C PRO A 166 -4.20 -10.51 6.44
N ILE A 167 -3.11 -10.61 5.68
CA ILE A 167 -2.90 -9.74 4.51
C ILE A 167 -3.88 -10.13 3.39
N SER A 168 -4.45 -9.13 2.73
CA SER A 168 -5.38 -9.33 1.62
C SER A 168 -4.76 -10.19 0.50
N PRO A 169 -5.49 -11.17 -0.06
CA PRO A 169 -5.02 -12.00 -1.17
C PRO A 169 -4.78 -11.23 -2.48
N LYS A 170 -5.14 -9.95 -2.52
CA LYS A 170 -4.79 -9.06 -3.66
C LYS A 170 -3.29 -8.86 -3.82
N PHE A 171 -2.52 -9.02 -2.73
CA PHE A 171 -1.07 -8.91 -2.77
C PHE A 171 -0.46 -10.27 -3.08
N HIS A 172 0.44 -10.29 -4.09
CA HIS A 172 1.26 -11.46 -4.33
C HIS A 172 2.39 -11.52 -3.31
N THR A 173 2.33 -12.48 -2.39
CA THR A 173 3.27 -12.61 -1.29
C THR A 173 3.91 -14.00 -1.29
N TYR A 174 5.18 -14.06 -0.91
CA TYR A 174 5.92 -15.32 -0.71
C TYR A 174 5.95 -15.67 0.77
N LYS A 175 5.78 -16.95 1.09
CA LYS A 175 5.90 -17.45 2.47
C LYS A 175 7.38 -17.65 2.82
N ILE A 176 7.79 -17.07 3.95
CA ILE A 176 9.12 -17.30 4.53
C ILE A 176 8.97 -17.98 5.88
N ILE A 177 9.69 -19.08 6.05
CA ILE A 177 9.75 -19.82 7.31
C ILE A 177 11.01 -19.39 8.03
N THR A 178 10.87 -18.77 9.21
CA THR A 178 12.01 -18.39 10.04
C THR A 178 11.59 -18.27 11.51
N TYR A 179 12.55 -18.47 12.43
CA TYR A 179 12.33 -18.29 13.87
C TYR A 179 12.68 -16.88 14.36
N GLY A 180 13.28 -16.03 13.51
CA GLY A 180 13.69 -14.67 13.84
C GLY A 180 14.92 -14.57 14.75
N VAL A 181 14.93 -15.26 15.86
CA VAL A 181 15.94 -15.04 16.94
C VAL A 181 17.24 -15.84 16.74
N ARG A 182 17.22 -16.95 16.02
CA ARG A 182 18.38 -17.87 15.85
C ARG A 182 18.82 -18.06 14.40
N GLY A 183 18.35 -17.25 13.52
CA GLY A 183 18.63 -17.35 12.10
C GLY A 183 18.77 -15.99 11.47
N ASP A 184 17.96 -15.76 10.46
CA ASP A 184 17.88 -14.47 9.80
C ASP A 184 16.90 -13.61 10.59
N ASP A 185 17.41 -12.57 11.27
CA ASP A 185 16.61 -11.65 12.07
C ASP A 185 15.77 -10.73 11.14
N TYR A 186 14.61 -11.21 10.73
CA TYR A 186 13.75 -10.55 9.76
C TYR A 186 13.26 -9.17 10.22
N GLU A 187 13.23 -8.90 11.51
CA GLU A 187 12.86 -7.59 12.05
C GLU A 187 13.89 -6.52 11.71
N LYS A 188 15.12 -6.92 11.46
CA LYS A 188 16.24 -6.05 11.05
C LYS A 188 16.47 -6.00 9.55
N TRP A 189 15.66 -6.68 8.77
CA TRP A 189 15.83 -6.65 7.32
C TRP A 189 15.65 -5.23 6.80
N ASN A 190 16.59 -4.82 6.00
CA ASN A 190 16.51 -3.57 5.24
C ASN A 190 16.04 -3.84 3.82
N LYS A 191 15.78 -2.76 3.10
CA LYS A 191 15.37 -2.83 1.69
C LYS A 191 16.32 -3.65 0.82
N SER A 192 17.64 -3.57 1.05
CA SER A 192 18.64 -4.31 0.26
C SER A 192 18.48 -5.83 0.42
N ARG A 193 18.27 -6.31 1.65
CA ARG A 193 18.04 -7.73 1.92
C ARG A 193 16.73 -8.22 1.32
N VAL A 194 15.67 -7.44 1.43
CA VAL A 194 14.38 -7.75 0.81
C VAL A 194 14.51 -7.83 -0.72
N ASP A 195 15.18 -6.86 -1.34
CA ASP A 195 15.41 -6.84 -2.79
C ASP A 195 16.26 -8.04 -3.27
N GLU A 196 17.24 -8.47 -2.46
CA GLU A 196 18.07 -9.63 -2.76
C GLU A 196 17.26 -10.93 -2.78
N ILE A 197 16.51 -11.21 -1.70
CA ILE A 197 15.66 -12.41 -1.60
C ILE A 197 14.59 -12.38 -2.69
N LEU A 198 13.97 -11.23 -2.94
CA LEU A 198 12.92 -11.09 -3.96
C LEU A 198 13.46 -11.33 -5.38
N ARG A 199 14.65 -10.80 -5.70
CA ARG A 199 15.30 -11.04 -6.99
C ARG A 199 15.65 -12.50 -7.19
N LEU A 200 16.19 -13.15 -6.16
CA LEU A 200 16.48 -14.58 -6.19
C LEU A 200 15.21 -15.40 -6.41
N THR A 201 14.16 -15.12 -5.63
CA THR A 201 12.87 -15.82 -5.73
C THR A 201 12.28 -15.74 -7.14
N LYS A 202 12.24 -14.53 -7.70
CA LYS A 202 11.76 -14.31 -9.08
C LYS A 202 12.65 -14.98 -10.14
N ALA A 203 13.96 -14.99 -9.94
CA ALA A 203 14.87 -15.67 -10.84
C ALA A 203 14.62 -17.19 -10.86
N ILE A 204 14.42 -17.79 -9.68
CA ILE A 204 14.10 -19.22 -9.56
C ILE A 204 12.75 -19.55 -10.22
N GLU A 205 11.72 -18.73 -10.03
CA GLU A 205 10.44 -18.90 -10.71
C GLU A 205 10.58 -18.80 -12.24
N THR A 206 11.34 -17.81 -12.70
CA THR A 206 11.56 -17.59 -14.13
C THR A 206 12.32 -18.75 -14.77
N TYR A 207 13.37 -19.23 -14.13
CA TYR A 207 14.18 -20.34 -14.64
C TYR A 207 13.50 -21.70 -14.47
N GLY A 208 12.72 -21.87 -13.40
CA GLY A 208 12.06 -23.14 -13.07
C GLY A 208 10.69 -23.31 -13.72
N GLY A 209 10.05 -22.23 -14.19
CA GLY A 209 8.70 -22.26 -14.73
C GLY A 209 7.63 -22.69 -13.70
N GLN A 210 7.95 -22.68 -12.42
CA GLN A 210 7.11 -23.10 -11.30
C GLN A 210 7.08 -21.99 -10.24
N ARG A 211 5.98 -21.88 -9.50
CA ARG A 211 5.88 -20.91 -8.39
C ARG A 211 6.67 -21.38 -7.18
N VAL A 212 7.22 -20.41 -6.44
CA VAL A 212 7.81 -20.64 -5.14
C VAL A 212 6.68 -20.68 -4.10
N GLU A 213 6.53 -21.82 -3.43
CA GLU A 213 5.55 -22.00 -2.35
C GLU A 213 6.03 -21.39 -1.04
N TYR A 214 7.30 -21.67 -0.67
CA TYR A 214 7.93 -21.07 0.51
C TYR A 214 9.46 -21.08 0.40
N ILE A 215 10.07 -20.23 1.22
CA ILE A 215 11.51 -20.15 1.42
C ILE A 215 11.78 -20.42 2.90
N ASP A 216 12.59 -21.42 3.20
CA ASP A 216 12.98 -21.77 4.56
C ASP A 216 14.31 -21.10 4.92
N LEU A 217 14.23 -20.08 5.74
CA LEU A 217 15.34 -19.28 6.24
C LEU A 217 15.64 -19.55 7.72
N ARG A 218 15.19 -20.69 8.27
CA ARG A 218 15.51 -21.07 9.66
C ARG A 218 17.01 -21.23 9.88
N ASN A 219 17.73 -21.61 8.83
CA ASN A 219 19.19 -21.59 8.79
C ASN A 219 19.64 -20.74 7.59
N PRO A 220 20.16 -19.51 7.79
CA PRO A 220 20.56 -18.63 6.70
C PRO A 220 21.73 -19.16 5.87
N ASN A 221 22.55 -20.09 6.44
CA ASN A 221 23.66 -20.74 5.73
C ASN A 221 23.20 -21.98 4.92
N ASP A 222 21.98 -22.45 5.13
CA ASP A 222 21.43 -23.63 4.47
C ASP A 222 19.96 -23.44 4.12
N VAL A 223 19.70 -22.55 3.20
CA VAL A 223 18.36 -22.14 2.76
C VAL A 223 17.75 -23.20 1.87
N TYR A 224 16.46 -23.49 2.09
CA TYR A 224 15.67 -24.34 1.22
C TYR A 224 14.57 -23.50 0.54
N ILE A 225 14.35 -23.78 -0.74
CA ILE A 225 13.33 -23.12 -1.54
C ILE A 225 12.40 -24.19 -2.12
N LYS A 226 11.15 -24.16 -1.75
CA LYS A 226 10.14 -25.10 -2.24
C LYS A 226 9.44 -24.50 -3.46
N LEU A 227 9.53 -25.23 -4.56
CA LEU A 227 8.70 -25.07 -5.74
C LEU A 227 7.50 -26.00 -5.65
N GLU A 228 6.53 -25.87 -6.56
CA GLU A 228 5.35 -26.74 -6.60
C GLU A 228 5.69 -28.23 -6.54
N LYS A 229 6.68 -28.67 -7.31
CA LYS A 229 7.05 -30.09 -7.40
C LYS A 229 8.30 -30.43 -6.59
N PHE A 230 9.28 -29.53 -6.53
CA PHE A 230 10.61 -29.85 -6.01
C PHE A 230 10.99 -28.99 -4.82
N LEU A 231 11.78 -29.57 -3.92
CA LEU A 231 12.48 -28.84 -2.86
C LEU A 231 13.92 -28.63 -3.30
N ILE A 232 14.39 -27.40 -3.31
CA ILE A 232 15.75 -27.04 -3.66
C ILE A 232 16.50 -26.67 -2.39
N ARG A 233 17.61 -27.35 -2.14
CA ARG A 233 18.60 -26.97 -1.13
C ARG A 233 19.55 -25.97 -1.76
N PHE A 234 19.33 -24.70 -1.49
CA PHE A 234 20.00 -23.61 -2.18
C PHE A 234 21.31 -23.20 -1.47
N GLY A 235 21.36 -23.36 -0.15
CA GLY A 235 22.46 -22.90 0.69
C GLY A 235 22.36 -21.42 1.01
N GLU A 236 23.48 -20.78 1.25
CA GLU A 236 23.53 -19.36 1.59
C GLU A 236 23.11 -18.46 0.43
N ILE A 237 22.33 -17.42 0.72
CA ILE A 237 21.99 -16.37 -0.24
C ILE A 237 23.12 -15.33 -0.21
N ASN A 238 23.99 -15.37 -1.22
CA ASN A 238 25.16 -14.52 -1.38
C ASN A 238 25.29 -14.01 -2.83
N ASP A 239 26.39 -13.33 -3.15
CA ASP A 239 26.61 -12.74 -4.48
C ASP A 239 26.57 -13.75 -5.64
N THR A 240 26.87 -15.03 -5.39
CA THR A 240 26.78 -16.08 -6.42
C THR A 240 25.38 -16.70 -6.54
N ALA A 241 24.47 -16.36 -5.64
CA ALA A 241 23.12 -16.94 -5.59
C ALA A 241 22.36 -16.85 -6.91
N LEU A 242 22.41 -15.71 -7.59
CA LEU A 242 21.75 -15.53 -8.91
C LEU A 242 22.40 -16.37 -10.01
N LYS A 243 23.71 -16.68 -9.93
CA LYS A 243 24.38 -17.59 -10.87
C LYS A 243 23.88 -19.01 -10.67
N ARG A 244 23.81 -19.48 -9.40
CA ARG A 244 23.27 -20.79 -9.05
C ARG A 244 21.79 -20.96 -9.43
N ALA A 245 20.98 -19.90 -9.31
CA ALA A 245 19.58 -19.93 -9.72
C ALA A 245 19.38 -20.29 -11.21
N LYS A 246 20.34 -19.98 -12.08
CA LYS A 246 20.26 -20.34 -13.52
C LYS A 246 20.27 -21.84 -13.74
N TRP A 247 20.92 -22.60 -12.89
CA TRP A 247 20.97 -24.07 -12.99
C TRP A 247 19.63 -24.75 -12.82
N VAL A 248 18.66 -24.04 -12.18
CA VAL A 248 17.29 -24.51 -12.03
C VAL A 248 16.68 -24.86 -13.40
N ALA A 249 16.93 -24.02 -14.42
CA ALA A 249 16.42 -24.25 -15.78
C ALA A 249 16.91 -25.56 -16.41
N THR A 250 18.13 -25.98 -16.10
CA THR A 250 18.72 -27.20 -16.65
C THR A 250 18.34 -28.43 -15.83
N ILE A 251 18.30 -28.29 -14.51
CA ILE A 251 18.17 -29.43 -13.59
C ILE A 251 16.72 -29.87 -13.43
N LEU A 252 15.73 -28.96 -13.42
CA LEU A 252 14.33 -29.35 -13.22
C LEU A 252 13.81 -30.30 -14.31
N PRO A 253 14.05 -30.08 -15.62
CA PRO A 253 13.63 -31.00 -16.65
C PRO A 253 14.29 -32.39 -16.51
N GLU A 254 15.53 -32.44 -16.06
CA GLU A 254 16.21 -33.72 -15.80
C GLU A 254 15.63 -34.40 -14.54
N ALA A 255 15.35 -33.64 -13.51
CA ALA A 255 14.73 -34.15 -12.29
C ALA A 255 13.32 -34.74 -12.55
N GLU A 256 12.55 -34.19 -13.47
CA GLU A 256 11.24 -34.73 -13.86
C GLU A 256 11.30 -36.11 -14.53
N LYS A 257 12.43 -36.49 -15.10
CA LYS A 257 12.62 -37.81 -15.71
C LYS A 257 12.79 -38.93 -14.68
N PHE A 258 13.12 -38.62 -13.42
CA PHE A 258 13.30 -39.63 -12.41
C PHE A 258 11.97 -40.23 -11.98
N LYS A 259 11.88 -41.57 -12.01
CA LYS A 259 10.71 -42.34 -11.52
C LYS A 259 10.60 -42.36 -9.99
N GLN A 260 11.74 -42.19 -9.31
CA GLN A 260 11.81 -42.22 -7.85
C GLN A 260 11.49 -40.85 -7.28
N LYS A 261 10.90 -40.84 -6.07
CA LYS A 261 10.60 -39.61 -5.37
C LYS A 261 11.89 -38.89 -4.98
N ILE A 262 11.99 -37.63 -5.40
CA ILE A 262 13.12 -36.75 -5.08
C ILE A 262 12.84 -36.08 -3.73
N LYS A 263 13.80 -36.18 -2.81
CA LYS A 263 13.76 -35.52 -1.51
C LYS A 263 14.10 -34.03 -1.63
N TYR A 264 15.22 -33.73 -2.28
CA TYR A 264 15.61 -32.36 -2.64
C TYR A 264 16.66 -32.38 -3.77
N ILE A 265 16.81 -31.22 -4.42
CA ILE A 265 17.86 -30.94 -5.40
C ILE A 265 18.86 -30.02 -4.70
N ASP A 266 20.15 -30.41 -4.66
CA ASP A 266 21.20 -29.63 -3.98
C ASP A 266 21.94 -28.76 -5.00
N LEU A 267 21.80 -27.42 -4.84
CA LEU A 267 22.41 -26.39 -5.67
C LEU A 267 23.44 -25.54 -4.91
N ARG A 268 23.95 -26.02 -3.81
CA ARG A 268 24.93 -25.26 -2.98
C ARG A 268 26.25 -25.03 -3.67
N TRP A 269 26.63 -25.91 -4.60
CA TRP A 269 27.91 -25.89 -5.27
C TRP A 269 27.81 -25.28 -6.65
N ASP A 270 28.83 -24.51 -7.06
CA ASP A 270 28.81 -23.84 -8.37
C ASP A 270 29.05 -24.82 -9.53
N ASP A 271 29.81 -25.91 -9.31
CA ASP A 271 30.30 -26.82 -10.32
C ASP A 271 29.63 -28.21 -10.29
N ALA A 272 28.87 -28.54 -9.26
CA ALA A 272 28.24 -29.85 -9.10
C ALA A 272 26.86 -29.74 -8.46
N HIS A 273 25.92 -30.49 -9.01
CA HIS A 273 24.54 -30.52 -8.56
C HIS A 273 24.13 -31.94 -8.25
N TYR A 274 23.47 -32.14 -7.12
CA TYR A 274 23.11 -33.46 -6.64
C TYR A 274 21.59 -33.58 -6.47
N ILE A 275 21.05 -34.71 -6.89
CA ILE A 275 19.65 -35.07 -6.65
C ILE A 275 19.62 -36.08 -5.52
N LYS A 276 19.05 -35.73 -4.38
CA LYS A 276 18.84 -36.65 -3.26
C LYS A 276 17.49 -37.33 -3.42
N LEU A 277 17.50 -38.64 -3.52
CA LEU A 277 16.32 -39.47 -3.56
C LEU A 277 15.73 -39.71 -2.18
N ASP A 278 14.45 -39.99 -2.09
CA ASP A 278 13.75 -40.35 -0.86
C ASP A 278 13.94 -41.86 -0.63
N GLU A 279 14.81 -42.23 0.31
CA GLU A 279 15.14 -43.61 0.63
C GLU A 279 14.04 -44.33 1.44
N SER A 280 12.96 -43.65 1.77
CA SER A 280 11.85 -44.21 2.57
C SER A 280 10.95 -45.19 1.79
N LEU A 281 11.11 -45.33 0.49
CA LEU A 281 10.45 -46.36 -0.30
C LEU A 281 11.31 -47.64 -0.31
N PRO A 282 10.77 -48.85 -0.06
CA PRO A 282 11.53 -50.08 -0.12
C PRO A 282 12.23 -50.19 -1.48
N LYS A 283 13.53 -50.47 -1.48
CA LYS A 283 14.28 -50.84 -2.70
C LYS A 283 13.43 -51.88 -3.38
N ALA A 284 13.06 -51.67 -4.67
CA ALA A 284 12.45 -52.71 -5.47
C ALA A 284 13.36 -53.95 -5.31
N ALA A 285 12.76 -55.06 -4.87
CA ALA A 285 13.47 -56.30 -4.70
C ALA A 285 14.23 -56.62 -6.00
N PRO A 286 15.50 -57.05 -5.92
CA PRO A 286 16.22 -57.43 -7.11
C PRO A 286 15.39 -58.49 -7.88
N VAL A 287 15.12 -58.24 -9.15
CA VAL A 287 14.49 -59.22 -10.02
C VAL A 287 15.36 -60.43 -10.01
N ALA A 288 14.84 -61.54 -9.45
CA ALA A 288 15.55 -62.82 -9.46
C ALA A 288 15.88 -63.18 -10.92
N PRO A 289 17.09 -63.65 -11.21
CA PRO A 289 17.42 -64.10 -12.54
C PRO A 289 16.43 -65.20 -12.95
N LYS A 290 15.84 -65.13 -14.14
CA LYS A 290 15.07 -66.20 -14.75
C LYS A 290 15.96 -67.44 -14.77
N GLN A 291 15.56 -68.48 -14.07
CA GLN A 291 16.13 -69.82 -14.26
C GLN A 291 15.77 -70.26 -15.70
N ASP A 292 16.82 -70.48 -16.51
CA ASP A 292 16.69 -71.14 -17.80
C ASP A 292 16.16 -72.54 -17.54
N GLU A 293 14.92 -72.80 -17.99
CA GLU A 293 14.39 -74.16 -18.10
C GLU A 293 15.32 -74.96 -19.01
N LYS A 294 16.04 -75.92 -18.46
CA LYS A 294 16.70 -76.97 -19.26
C LYS A 294 15.60 -77.88 -19.80
N GLU A 295 15.41 -77.86 -21.09
CA GLU A 295 14.76 -78.91 -21.78
C GLU A 295 15.55 -80.24 -21.55
N ASP A 296 14.95 -81.18 -20.84
CA ASP A 296 15.41 -82.56 -20.75
C ASP A 296 14.87 -83.27 -22.02
N ASP A 297 15.81 -83.51 -22.97
CA ASP A 297 15.59 -84.49 -24.08
C ASP A 297 15.61 -85.88 -23.46
N GLU A 298 14.42 -86.46 -23.25
CA GLU A 298 14.25 -87.88 -23.05
C GLU A 298 14.46 -88.63 -24.38
N ILE A 299 15.55 -89.41 -24.47
CA ILE A 299 15.76 -90.41 -25.49
C ILE A 299 15.35 -91.77 -24.87
N GLU A 300 14.26 -92.33 -25.31
CA GLU A 300 13.92 -93.74 -25.08
C GLU A 300 14.54 -94.66 -26.11
N PRO A 301 14.79 -95.98 -25.76
CA PRO A 301 15.56 -96.91 -26.48
C PRO A 301 14.94 -97.60 -27.67
#